data_69fae3f54879c42bac42821a29f7c5a5
#
_entry.id   69fae3f54879c42bac42821a29f7c5a5
#
_cell.length_a   1.000
_cell.length_b   1.000
_cell.length_c   1.000
_cell.angle_alpha   90.00
_cell.angle_beta   90.00
_cell.angle_gamma   90.00
#
_symmetry.space_group_name_H-M   'P 1'
#
loop_
_entity.id
_entity.type
_entity.pdbx_description
1 polymer ?
#
loop_
_entity_poly.entity_id
_entity_poly.type
_entity_poly.pdbx_seq_one_letter_code
_entity_poly.pdbx_strand_id
1 'polypeptide(L)'
;VRLAGSSVEAGLAAGAQVIGPVVSVFWHEGRYVEGEEWQVLLKTTAARYSELEAHLLDRHPWANPEVGAVPITRGSVAYLGWLDKSTGKN
;
A
#
# COMPACT_ATOMS: atom_id res chain seq x y z
N VAL A 1 10.04 0.35 5.01
CA VAL A 1 10.09 -1.03 5.46
C VAL A 1 9.20 -1.26 6.69
N ARG A 2 9.24 -0.36 7.67
CA ARG A 2 8.43 -0.51 8.89
C ARG A 2 6.93 -0.51 8.59
N LEU A 3 6.48 0.43 7.77
CA LEU A 3 5.07 0.54 7.41
C LEU A 3 4.61 -0.65 6.58
N ALA A 4 5.44 -1.09 5.64
CA ALA A 4 5.17 -2.28 4.84
C ALA A 4 5.11 -3.52 5.72
N GLY A 5 6.09 -3.69 6.60
CA GLY A 5 6.14 -4.84 7.51
C GLY A 5 4.97 -4.91 8.46
N SER A 6 4.59 -3.78 9.07
CA SER A 6 3.46 -3.75 10.00
C SER A 6 2.15 -4.10 9.32
N SER A 7 1.97 -3.66 8.05
CA SER A 7 0.77 -3.98 7.28
C SER A 7 0.64 -5.47 7.01
N VAL A 8 1.75 -6.12 6.69
CA VAL A 8 1.78 -7.56 6.41
C VAL A 8 1.60 -8.35 7.71
N GLU A 9 2.31 -7.98 8.76
CA GLU A 9 2.21 -8.66 10.06
C GLU A 9 0.79 -8.60 10.64
N ALA A 10 0.09 -7.50 10.40
CA ALA A 10 -1.29 -7.34 10.87
C ALA A 10 -2.30 -8.11 10.02
N GLY A 11 -1.87 -8.77 8.94
CA GLY A 11 -2.77 -9.49 8.04
C GLY A 11 -3.61 -8.58 7.16
N LEU A 12 -3.26 -7.31 7.07
CA LEU A 12 -3.99 -6.34 6.24
C LEU A 12 -3.52 -6.35 4.79
N ALA A 13 -2.32 -6.84 4.55
CA ALA A 13 -1.78 -7.07 3.22
C ALA A 13 -1.11 -8.43 3.20
N ALA A 14 -1.22 -9.13 2.08
CA ALA A 14 -0.59 -10.43 1.91
C ALA A 14 0.91 -10.31 1.65
N GLY A 15 1.32 -9.20 1.04
CA GLY A 15 2.71 -8.95 0.75
C GLY A 15 2.92 -7.48 0.43
N ALA A 16 4.16 -7.07 0.43
CA ALA A 16 4.55 -5.70 0.15
C ALA A 16 5.87 -5.65 -0.59
N GLN A 17 6.03 -4.63 -1.41
CA GLN A 17 7.31 -4.33 -2.05
C GLN A 17 7.63 -2.86 -1.80
N VAL A 18 8.88 -2.60 -1.48
CA VAL A 18 9.39 -1.24 -1.29
C VAL A 18 10.22 -0.92 -2.53
N ILE A 19 9.81 0.09 -3.25
CA ILE A 19 10.38 0.43 -4.56
C ILE A 19 10.97 1.83 -4.48
N GLY A 20 12.21 1.96 -4.88
CA GLY A 20 12.85 3.26 -4.91
C GLY A 20 14.37 3.20 -4.85
N PRO A 21 14.99 4.38 -4.76
CA PRO A 21 14.30 5.67 -4.76
C PRO A 21 13.73 6.01 -6.16
N VAL A 22 12.59 6.69 -6.19
CA VAL A 22 12.00 7.20 -7.42
C VAL A 22 12.03 8.72 -7.38
N VAL A 23 12.17 9.36 -8.55
CA VAL A 23 12.06 10.81 -8.65
C VAL A 23 10.59 11.14 -8.89
N SER A 24 10.03 11.92 -7.99
CA SER A 24 8.65 12.37 -8.09
C SER A 24 8.62 13.85 -8.44
N VAL A 25 7.69 14.22 -9.31
CA VAL A 25 7.43 15.62 -9.63
C VAL A 25 5.96 15.89 -9.32
N PHE A 26 5.69 16.96 -8.60
CA PHE A 26 4.34 17.19 -8.11
C PHE A 26 4.12 18.66 -7.71
N TRP A 27 2.86 19.01 -7.52
CA TRP A 27 2.48 20.32 -6.97
C TRP A 27 2.32 20.22 -5.47
N HIS A 28 2.93 21.14 -4.75
CA HIS A 28 2.77 21.25 -3.31
C HIS A 28 2.58 22.72 -2.95
N GLU A 29 1.43 23.04 -2.40
CA GLU A 29 1.08 24.41 -2.03
C GLU A 29 1.30 25.42 -3.15
N GLY A 30 0.88 25.05 -4.36
CA GLY A 30 0.99 25.89 -5.54
C GLY A 30 2.38 25.95 -6.16
N ARG A 31 3.33 25.15 -5.71
CA ARG A 31 4.69 25.11 -6.23
C ARG A 31 4.99 23.79 -6.92
N TYR A 32 5.74 23.87 -8.00
CA TYR A 32 6.30 22.70 -8.65
C TYR A 32 7.46 22.19 -7.80
N VAL A 33 7.43 20.91 -7.48
CA VAL A 33 8.43 20.27 -6.61
C VAL A 33 8.96 19.00 -7.26
N GLU A 34 10.25 18.76 -7.13
CA GLU A 34 10.88 17.50 -7.47
C GLU A 34 11.52 16.93 -6.20
N GLY A 35 11.42 15.63 -6.04
CA GLY A 35 12.03 14.99 -4.89
C GLY A 35 12.20 13.51 -5.08
N GLU A 36 13.04 12.90 -4.25
CA GLU A 36 13.17 11.46 -4.20
C GLU A 36 12.21 10.89 -3.18
N GLU A 37 11.54 9.82 -3.56
CA GLU A 37 10.59 9.15 -2.70
C GLU A 37 10.71 7.64 -2.83
N TRP A 38 10.16 6.95 -1.85
CA TRP A 38 10.02 5.50 -1.87
C TRP A 38 8.55 5.16 -2.00
N GLN A 39 8.26 4.18 -2.85
CA GLN A 39 6.89 3.67 -3.01
C GLN A 39 6.76 2.36 -2.25
N VAL A 40 5.59 2.15 -1.66
CA VAL A 40 5.23 0.87 -1.06
C VAL A 40 4.06 0.31 -1.84
N LEU A 41 4.26 -0.85 -2.46
CA LEU A 41 3.22 -1.55 -3.19
C LEU A 41 2.72 -2.69 -2.30
N LEU A 42 1.48 -2.57 -1.86
CA LEU A 42 0.86 -3.54 -0.97
C LEU A 42 -0.16 -4.37 -1.72
N LYS A 43 -0.17 -5.67 -1.48
CA LYS A 43 -1.10 -6.59 -2.13
C LYS A 43 -2.13 -7.03 -1.12
N THR A 44 -3.40 -6.72 -1.39
CA THR A 44 -4.49 -7.01 -0.47
C THR A 44 -5.77 -7.31 -1.23
N THR A 45 -6.85 -7.55 -0.49
CA THR A 45 -8.18 -7.79 -1.04
C THR A 45 -9.05 -6.57 -0.81
N ALA A 46 -10.15 -6.46 -1.58
CA ALA A 46 -11.12 -5.39 -1.39
C ALA A 46 -11.72 -5.43 0.02
N ALA A 47 -11.89 -6.63 0.57
CA ALA A 47 -12.46 -6.78 1.92
C ALA A 47 -11.57 -6.17 3.01
N ARG A 48 -10.25 -6.11 2.78
CA ARG A 48 -9.30 -5.56 3.76
C ARG A 48 -8.89 -4.13 3.49
N TYR A 49 -9.23 -3.59 2.32
CA TYR A 49 -8.70 -2.29 1.91
C TYR A 49 -8.98 -1.18 2.91
N SER A 50 -10.20 -1.08 3.43
CA SER A 50 -10.55 0.01 4.36
C SER A 50 -9.73 -0.04 5.64
N GLU A 51 -9.50 -1.25 6.18
CA GLU A 51 -8.67 -1.42 7.35
C GLU A 51 -7.20 -1.11 7.07
N LEU A 52 -6.72 -1.51 5.88
CA LEU A 52 -5.35 -1.21 5.46
C LEU A 52 -5.17 0.30 5.30
N GLU A 53 -6.10 0.98 4.64
CA GLU A 53 -6.04 2.43 4.48
C GLU A 53 -5.97 3.14 5.83
N ALA A 54 -6.83 2.75 6.78
CA ALA A 54 -6.84 3.34 8.11
C ALA A 54 -5.51 3.10 8.84
N HIS A 55 -4.94 1.91 8.70
CA HIS A 55 -3.66 1.56 9.28
C HIS A 55 -2.53 2.45 8.73
N LEU A 56 -2.53 2.64 7.41
CA LEU A 56 -1.51 3.46 6.73
C LEU A 56 -1.63 4.94 7.13
N LEU A 57 -2.84 5.47 7.14
CA LEU A 57 -3.06 6.87 7.49
C LEU A 57 -2.69 7.16 8.94
N ASP A 58 -2.98 6.22 9.84
CA ASP A 58 -2.66 6.38 11.26
C ASP A 58 -1.16 6.40 11.51
N ARG A 59 -0.39 5.64 10.74
CA ARG A 59 1.05 5.42 10.99
C ARG A 59 1.98 6.21 10.10
N HIS A 60 1.44 6.82 9.04
CA HIS A 60 2.28 7.59 8.14
C HIS A 60 2.63 8.94 8.78
N PRO A 61 3.88 9.40 8.65
CA PRO A 61 4.30 10.66 9.29
C PRO A 61 3.75 11.91 8.61
N TRP A 62 3.26 11.81 7.38
CA TRP A 62 2.73 12.95 6.66
C TRP A 62 1.26 13.18 6.99
N ALA A 63 0.85 14.45 6.98
CA ALA A 63 -0.55 14.79 7.23
C ALA A 63 -1.47 14.29 6.10
N ASN A 64 -0.96 14.27 4.87
CA ASN A 64 -1.73 13.83 3.71
C ASN A 64 -0.88 12.91 2.81
N PRO A 65 -0.68 11.67 3.22
CA PRO A 65 0.07 10.73 2.39
C PRO A 65 -0.75 10.30 1.18
N GLU A 66 -0.06 9.92 0.11
CA GLU A 66 -0.71 9.38 -1.07
C GLU A 66 -1.04 7.91 -0.82
N VAL A 67 -2.31 7.63 -0.57
CA VAL A 67 -2.83 6.27 -0.38
C VAL A 67 -3.96 6.07 -1.37
N GLY A 68 -3.77 5.14 -2.28
CA GLY A 68 -4.78 4.82 -3.28
C GLY A 68 -4.64 3.36 -3.67
N ALA A 69 -5.60 2.85 -4.42
CA ALA A 69 -5.60 1.46 -4.84
C ALA A 69 -5.96 1.34 -6.30
N VAL A 70 -5.33 0.36 -6.96
CA VAL A 70 -5.70 -0.04 -8.31
C VAL A 70 -6.17 -1.48 -8.25
N PRO A 71 -7.25 -1.83 -8.97
CA PRO A 71 -7.77 -3.20 -8.91
C PRO A 71 -6.90 -4.15 -9.72
N ILE A 72 -6.79 -5.39 -9.21
CA ILE A 72 -6.25 -6.49 -9.99
C ILE A 72 -7.44 -7.14 -10.67
N THR A 73 -7.57 -6.94 -11.96
CA THR A 73 -8.75 -7.42 -12.70
C THR A 73 -8.65 -8.89 -13.08
N ARG A 74 -7.45 -9.44 -13.13
CA ARG A 74 -7.21 -10.85 -13.46
C ARG A 74 -5.98 -11.35 -12.73
N GLY A 75 -6.03 -12.59 -12.31
CA GLY A 75 -4.90 -13.27 -11.70
C GLY A 75 -5.10 -14.77 -11.75
N SER A 76 -4.02 -15.53 -11.54
CA SER A 76 -4.13 -16.98 -11.46
C SER A 76 -4.91 -17.37 -10.21
N VAL A 77 -5.57 -18.52 -10.26
CA VAL A 77 -6.34 -19.04 -9.13
C VAL A 77 -5.47 -19.16 -7.88
N ALA A 78 -4.26 -19.67 -8.05
CA ALA A 78 -3.34 -19.84 -6.94
C ALA A 78 -2.92 -18.51 -6.30
N TYR A 79 -2.65 -17.50 -7.14
CA TYR A 79 -2.26 -16.18 -6.64
C TYR A 79 -3.41 -15.51 -5.90
N LEU A 80 -4.61 -15.52 -6.48
CA LEU A 80 -5.78 -14.91 -5.86
C LEU A 80 -6.15 -15.64 -4.56
N GLY A 81 -6.02 -16.95 -4.55
CA GLY A 81 -6.23 -17.74 -3.33
C GLY A 81 -5.23 -17.40 -2.23
N TRP A 82 -3.99 -17.14 -2.59
CA TRP A 82 -2.97 -16.72 -1.65
C TRP A 82 -3.32 -15.37 -1.03
N LEU A 83 -3.81 -14.43 -1.84
CA LEU A 83 -4.25 -13.13 -1.34
C LEU A 83 -5.36 -13.29 -0.30
N ASP A 84 -6.37 -14.08 -0.61
CA ASP A 84 -7.48 -14.32 0.30
C ASP A 84 -7.03 -14.99 1.59
N LYS A 85 -6.21 -16.01 1.47
CA LYS A 85 -5.74 -16.77 2.62
C LYS A 85 -4.88 -15.93 3.56
N SER A 86 -4.03 -15.08 2.98
CA SER A 86 -3.08 -14.28 3.76
C SER A 86 -3.73 -13.06 4.42
N THR A 87 -4.89 -12.63 3.94
CA THR A 87 -5.61 -11.48 4.49
C THR A 87 -7.00 -11.85 4.99
N GLY A 88 -7.36 -13.12 4.96
CA GLY A 88 -8.71 -13.55 5.30
C GLY A 88 -9.08 -13.30 6.75
N LYS A 89 -10.36 -13.02 6.97
CA LYS A 89 -10.97 -12.95 8.28
C LYS A 89 -11.54 -14.33 8.58
N ASN A 90 -10.87 -15.06 9.41
CA ASN A 90 -11.39 -16.35 9.87
C ASN A 90 -11.86 -16.23 11.29
#